data_636fe5bc90acf984952d0f24311b5db0
#
_entry.id   636fe5bc90acf984952d0f24311b5db0
#
_cell.length_a   1.000
_cell.length_b   1.000
_cell.length_c   1.000
_cell.angle_alpha   90.00
_cell.angle_beta   90.00
_cell.angle_gamma   90.00
#
_symmetry.space_group_name_H-M   'P 1'
#
loop_
_entity.id
_entity.type
_entity.pdbx_description
1 polymer ?
#
loop_
_entity_poly.entity_id
_entity_poly.type
_entity_poly.pdbx_seq_one_letter_code
_entity_poly.pdbx_strand_id
1 'polypeptide(L)'
;MEVLYARCAGLDVHATNVVACVRIAAGAKVTYEHRTVPTTTRGLLELAEWLTAHACTHVALEATGVYWKPVWHVLEDHCTLVLANAMHIRNIPGRKSDKNDAMWIADLLALGLIRSSFVPPAPIQDLRDLTRTRKQLVREMARHTQRIQKTLEDANIKLTEVVSDILGVSGRAILLALVAGETDPERLADLAHRRLQTPRAQLVEALHGRVTAHHRFMIQLHLTQIAALETAVADVEARIHEALAPFRAAVSLLMTMPGVSATAAAVIVAEIGDDMSTFPTAGHLVSWAGLCPRLDESAGKRRSTRTRSGAPWLKTTLCLLYTSPSPRDS
;
A
#
# COMPACT_ATOMS: atom_id res chain seq x y z
N MET A 1 -38.20 8.93 2.87
CA MET A 1 -37.13 8.27 2.08
C MET A 1 -37.51 6.80 1.88
N GLU A 2 -37.46 6.31 0.70
CA GLU A 2 -37.76 4.90 0.38
C GLU A 2 -36.70 3.99 0.98
N VAL A 3 -37.11 2.88 1.58
CA VAL A 3 -36.20 1.89 2.17
C VAL A 3 -35.74 0.93 1.08
N LEU A 4 -34.47 0.95 0.75
CA LEU A 4 -33.89 0.09 -0.29
C LEU A 4 -33.76 -1.37 0.19
N TYR A 5 -33.36 -1.57 1.44
CA TYR A 5 -33.18 -2.90 2.03
C TYR A 5 -34.02 -3.03 3.30
N ALA A 6 -35.09 -3.83 3.24
CA ALA A 6 -35.99 -4.03 4.38
C ALA A 6 -35.32 -4.79 5.54
N ARG A 7 -34.39 -5.71 5.23
CA ARG A 7 -33.62 -6.49 6.20
C ARG A 7 -32.14 -6.39 5.86
N CYS A 8 -31.41 -5.67 6.69
CA CYS A 8 -29.97 -5.45 6.48
C CYS A 8 -29.26 -5.29 7.83
N ALA A 9 -27.95 -5.33 7.83
CA ALA A 9 -27.17 -5.15 9.03
C ALA A 9 -26.00 -4.17 8.85
N GLY A 10 -25.61 -3.53 9.94
CA GLY A 10 -24.40 -2.75 10.06
C GLY A 10 -23.45 -3.42 11.05
N LEU A 11 -22.17 -3.44 10.73
CA LEU A 11 -21.13 -3.99 11.58
C LEU A 11 -20.09 -2.92 11.91
N ASP A 12 -19.86 -2.76 13.21
CA ASP A 12 -18.73 -2.00 13.73
C ASP A 12 -17.63 -2.99 14.15
N VAL A 13 -16.50 -2.98 13.41
CA VAL A 13 -15.46 -4.00 13.48
C VAL A 13 -14.26 -3.50 14.27
N HIS A 14 -13.94 -4.19 15.36
CA HIS A 14 -12.76 -3.97 16.19
C HIS A 14 -11.77 -5.14 16.09
N ALA A 15 -10.58 -4.97 16.68
CA ALA A 15 -9.54 -6.02 16.70
C ALA A 15 -10.01 -7.31 17.43
N THR A 16 -10.81 -7.18 18.48
CA THR A 16 -11.21 -8.29 19.36
C THR A 16 -12.66 -8.69 19.24
N ASN A 17 -13.52 -7.82 18.72
CA ASN A 17 -14.96 -8.08 18.62
C ASN A 17 -15.58 -7.36 17.40
N VAL A 18 -16.76 -7.81 17.03
CA VAL A 18 -17.65 -7.18 16.07
C VAL A 18 -18.97 -6.87 16.77
N VAL A 19 -19.36 -5.61 16.74
CA VAL A 19 -20.71 -5.19 17.17
C VAL A 19 -21.59 -5.16 15.93
N ALA A 20 -22.63 -6.00 15.92
CA ALA A 20 -23.58 -6.11 14.81
C ALA A 20 -24.94 -5.55 15.20
N CYS A 21 -25.59 -4.87 14.27
CA CYS A 21 -26.95 -4.40 14.40
C CYS A 21 -27.77 -4.81 13.16
N VAL A 22 -28.74 -5.69 13.35
CA VAL A 22 -29.72 -6.03 12.32
C VAL A 22 -30.86 -5.02 12.38
N ARG A 23 -31.20 -4.47 11.22
CA ARG A 23 -32.34 -3.56 11.03
C ARG A 23 -33.44 -4.29 10.22
N ILE A 24 -34.63 -4.31 10.78
CA ILE A 24 -35.81 -4.95 10.16
C ILE A 24 -36.92 -3.89 10.01
N ALA A 25 -37.31 -3.65 8.77
CA ALA A 25 -38.44 -2.77 8.43
C ALA A 25 -39.65 -3.63 8.04
N ALA A 26 -40.76 -3.45 8.75
CA ALA A 26 -42.05 -4.06 8.47
C ALA A 26 -43.12 -2.96 8.35
N GLY A 27 -43.37 -2.51 7.13
CA GLY A 27 -44.18 -1.31 6.89
C GLY A 27 -43.56 -0.05 7.50
N ALA A 28 -44.32 0.67 8.33
CA ALA A 28 -43.83 1.87 9.01
C ALA A 28 -43.00 1.60 10.27
N LYS A 29 -42.99 0.34 10.76
CA LYS A 29 -42.29 -0.04 11.98
C LYS A 29 -40.87 -0.53 11.64
N VAL A 30 -39.86 0.03 12.34
CA VAL A 30 -38.46 -0.40 12.27
C VAL A 30 -38.05 -0.94 13.64
N THR A 31 -37.45 -2.12 13.65
CA THR A 31 -36.88 -2.77 14.84
C THR A 31 -35.42 -3.04 14.64
N TYR A 32 -34.66 -3.08 15.73
CA TYR A 32 -33.23 -3.33 15.74
C TYR A 32 -32.90 -4.44 16.72
N GLU A 33 -32.05 -5.36 16.27
CA GLU A 33 -31.46 -6.39 17.11
C GLU A 33 -29.96 -6.27 17.13
N HIS A 34 -29.36 -6.39 18.30
CA HIS A 34 -27.94 -6.20 18.50
C HIS A 34 -27.28 -7.49 18.96
N ARG A 35 -26.10 -7.75 18.45
CA ARG A 35 -25.25 -8.85 18.88
C ARG A 35 -23.79 -8.42 18.87
N THR A 36 -23.02 -8.85 19.87
CA THR A 36 -21.56 -8.69 19.90
C THR A 36 -20.94 -10.07 19.87
N VAL A 37 -20.00 -10.29 18.95
CA VAL A 37 -19.27 -11.55 18.82
C VAL A 37 -17.77 -11.28 18.82
N PRO A 38 -16.94 -12.23 19.28
CA PRO A 38 -15.49 -12.13 19.15
C PRO A 38 -15.07 -12.25 17.68
N THR A 39 -13.98 -11.58 17.27
CA THR A 39 -13.39 -11.67 15.92
C THR A 39 -12.62 -12.99 15.69
N THR A 40 -12.94 -14.04 16.43
CA THR A 40 -12.47 -15.39 16.17
C THR A 40 -13.27 -16.03 15.03
N THR A 41 -12.68 -16.98 14.31
CA THR A 41 -13.37 -17.68 13.22
C THR A 41 -14.72 -18.24 13.68
N ARG A 42 -14.76 -18.87 14.87
CA ARG A 42 -16.00 -19.37 15.45
C ARG A 42 -17.04 -18.28 15.69
N GLY A 43 -16.63 -17.15 16.27
CA GLY A 43 -17.55 -16.03 16.52
C GLY A 43 -18.07 -15.41 15.22
N LEU A 44 -17.24 -15.37 14.16
CA LEU A 44 -17.67 -14.86 12.85
C LEU A 44 -18.63 -15.84 12.14
N LEU A 45 -18.45 -17.15 12.28
CA LEU A 45 -19.40 -18.16 11.80
C LEU A 45 -20.74 -18.06 12.55
N GLU A 46 -20.72 -17.90 13.88
CA GLU A 46 -21.91 -17.65 14.68
C GLU A 46 -22.65 -16.34 14.26
N LEU A 47 -21.87 -15.32 13.83
CA LEU A 47 -22.43 -14.09 13.27
C LEU A 47 -23.11 -14.36 11.92
N ALA A 48 -22.48 -15.15 11.02
CA ALA A 48 -23.05 -15.52 9.73
C ALA A 48 -24.39 -16.24 9.88
N GLU A 49 -24.45 -17.24 10.79
CA GLU A 49 -25.68 -17.97 11.11
C GLU A 49 -26.76 -17.02 11.64
N TRP A 50 -26.40 -16.11 12.55
CA TRP A 50 -27.35 -15.15 13.11
C TRP A 50 -27.89 -14.18 12.07
N LEU A 51 -27.05 -13.65 11.16
CA LEU A 51 -27.47 -12.78 10.04
C LEU A 51 -28.41 -13.52 9.08
N THR A 52 -28.11 -14.79 8.79
CA THR A 52 -28.93 -15.66 7.95
C THR A 52 -30.29 -15.94 8.57
N ALA A 53 -30.36 -16.23 9.89
CA ALA A 53 -31.58 -16.43 10.64
C ALA A 53 -32.51 -15.20 10.60
N HIS A 54 -31.95 -13.99 10.51
CA HIS A 54 -32.69 -12.74 10.35
C HIS A 54 -33.01 -12.39 8.89
N ALA A 55 -32.64 -13.26 7.93
CA ALA A 55 -32.80 -13.06 6.50
C ALA A 55 -32.17 -11.73 6.01
N CYS A 56 -31.00 -11.38 6.56
CA CYS A 56 -30.25 -10.22 6.13
C CYS A 56 -29.65 -10.48 4.75
N THR A 57 -30.02 -9.70 3.75
CA THR A 57 -29.52 -9.83 2.38
C THR A 57 -28.26 -8.98 2.15
N HIS A 58 -28.16 -7.85 2.85
CA HIS A 58 -27.06 -6.89 2.71
C HIS A 58 -26.48 -6.54 4.08
N VAL A 59 -25.16 -6.48 4.14
CA VAL A 59 -24.41 -6.15 5.36
C VAL A 59 -23.35 -5.11 5.04
N ALA A 60 -23.36 -3.98 5.76
CA ALA A 60 -22.33 -2.97 5.63
C ALA A 60 -21.34 -3.03 6.80
N LEU A 61 -20.07 -2.82 6.51
CA LEU A 61 -19.00 -2.72 7.51
C LEU A 61 -18.05 -1.59 7.18
N GLU A 62 -17.49 -0.97 8.25
CA GLU A 62 -16.52 0.11 8.07
C GLU A 62 -15.12 -0.43 7.77
N ALA A 63 -14.40 0.22 6.82
CA ALA A 63 -13.03 -0.11 6.46
C ALA A 63 -12.04 0.38 7.53
N THR A 64 -12.03 -0.25 8.70
CA THR A 64 -11.14 0.09 9.81
C THR A 64 -9.88 -0.77 9.80
N GLY A 65 -8.76 -0.18 9.39
CA GLY A 65 -7.46 -0.86 9.35
C GLY A 65 -7.48 -2.14 8.50
N VAL A 66 -7.04 -3.26 9.10
CA VAL A 66 -7.05 -4.60 8.47
C VAL A 66 -8.13 -5.52 9.03
N TYR A 67 -8.82 -5.08 10.10
CA TYR A 67 -9.72 -5.94 10.88
C TYR A 67 -10.99 -6.34 10.13
N TRP A 68 -11.40 -5.57 9.13
CA TRP A 68 -12.55 -5.88 8.29
C TRP A 68 -12.31 -7.11 7.38
N LYS A 69 -11.06 -7.43 7.02
CA LYS A 69 -10.74 -8.52 6.06
C LYS A 69 -11.24 -9.89 6.53
N PRO A 70 -10.94 -10.36 7.75
CA PRO A 70 -11.44 -11.66 8.23
C PRO A 70 -12.97 -11.73 8.27
N VAL A 71 -13.62 -10.61 8.65
CA VAL A 71 -15.09 -10.52 8.67
C VAL A 71 -15.66 -10.62 7.26
N TRP A 72 -15.03 -9.94 6.30
CA TRP A 72 -15.40 -10.00 4.88
C TRP A 72 -15.34 -11.43 4.37
N HIS A 73 -14.20 -12.10 4.53
CA HIS A 73 -13.98 -13.45 3.99
C HIS A 73 -14.92 -14.53 4.58
N VAL A 74 -15.37 -14.35 5.82
CA VAL A 74 -16.34 -15.29 6.40
C VAL A 74 -17.77 -14.98 5.93
N LEU A 75 -18.10 -13.73 5.68
CA LEU A 75 -19.48 -13.33 5.38
C LEU A 75 -19.79 -13.25 3.86
N GLU A 76 -18.78 -13.18 2.98
CA GLU A 76 -18.98 -12.95 1.54
C GLU A 76 -19.78 -14.06 0.85
N ASP A 77 -19.76 -15.30 1.37
CA ASP A 77 -20.54 -16.42 0.87
C ASP A 77 -22.00 -16.43 1.40
N HIS A 78 -22.32 -15.60 2.40
CA HIS A 78 -23.63 -15.63 3.08
C HIS A 78 -24.53 -14.44 2.73
N CYS A 79 -23.95 -13.27 2.40
CA CYS A 79 -24.70 -12.06 2.13
C CYS A 79 -23.92 -11.09 1.22
N THR A 80 -24.65 -10.13 0.64
CA THR A 80 -23.99 -9.06 -0.13
C THR A 80 -23.36 -8.07 0.82
N LEU A 81 -22.02 -7.95 0.72
CA LEU A 81 -21.23 -7.08 1.57
C LEU A 81 -20.98 -5.71 0.95
N VAL A 82 -21.08 -4.67 1.78
CA VAL A 82 -20.77 -3.28 1.41
C VAL A 82 -19.69 -2.75 2.35
N LEU A 83 -18.47 -2.61 1.84
CA LEU A 83 -17.39 -1.98 2.61
C LEU A 83 -17.50 -0.48 2.50
N ALA A 84 -17.73 0.19 3.62
CA ALA A 84 -17.94 1.63 3.70
C ALA A 84 -16.65 2.36 4.08
N ASN A 85 -16.43 3.53 3.47
CA ASN A 85 -15.33 4.41 3.87
C ASN A 85 -15.70 5.16 5.15
N ALA A 86 -14.87 5.04 6.20
CA ALA A 86 -15.04 5.70 7.49
C ALA A 86 -15.29 7.21 7.40
N MET A 87 -14.53 7.91 6.56
CA MET A 87 -14.70 9.35 6.37
C MET A 87 -16.05 9.70 5.73
N HIS A 88 -16.54 8.84 4.83
CA HIS A 88 -17.83 9.06 4.18
C HIS A 88 -18.96 8.93 5.20
N ILE A 89 -18.94 7.85 6.00
CA ILE A 89 -19.95 7.63 7.06
C ILE A 89 -19.99 8.81 8.05
N ARG A 90 -18.83 9.29 8.50
CA ARG A 90 -18.71 10.41 9.46
C ARG A 90 -19.25 11.74 8.92
N ASN A 91 -19.18 11.94 7.62
CA ASN A 91 -19.58 13.19 6.98
C ASN A 91 -21.06 13.23 6.58
N ILE A 92 -21.84 12.14 6.76
CA ILE A 92 -23.27 12.13 6.48
C ILE A 92 -24.01 12.88 7.60
N PRO A 93 -24.80 13.93 7.27
CA PRO A 93 -25.54 14.70 8.26
C PRO A 93 -26.59 13.82 8.97
N GLY A 94 -26.90 14.15 10.24
CA GLY A 94 -27.98 13.52 10.99
C GLY A 94 -27.56 12.46 12.01
N ARG A 95 -26.25 12.22 12.20
CA ARG A 95 -25.75 11.36 13.28
C ARG A 95 -26.11 11.98 14.64
N LYS A 96 -26.91 11.25 15.42
CA LYS A 96 -27.13 11.57 16.84
C LYS A 96 -26.06 10.89 17.68
N SER A 97 -25.52 11.59 18.67
CA SER A 97 -24.45 11.13 19.57
C SER A 97 -24.73 9.81 20.30
N ASP A 98 -25.99 9.45 20.47
CA ASP A 98 -26.42 8.30 21.27
C ASP A 98 -26.69 7.02 20.44
N LYS A 99 -26.48 7.06 19.13
CA LYS A 99 -26.61 5.87 18.28
C LYS A 99 -25.32 5.08 18.26
N ASN A 100 -25.44 3.76 18.49
CA ASN A 100 -24.37 2.80 18.27
C ASN A 100 -23.91 2.87 16.80
N ASP A 101 -22.62 2.81 16.55
CA ASP A 101 -22.03 2.93 15.20
C ASP A 101 -22.57 1.84 14.26
N ALA A 102 -22.75 0.60 14.72
CA ALA A 102 -23.36 -0.48 13.94
C ALA A 102 -24.82 -0.16 13.53
N MET A 103 -25.62 0.42 14.42
CA MET A 103 -26.98 0.83 14.12
C MET A 103 -27.01 1.96 13.08
N TRP A 104 -26.11 2.93 13.20
CA TRP A 104 -25.98 4.01 12.21
C TRP A 104 -25.61 3.50 10.84
N ILE A 105 -24.65 2.56 10.75
CA ILE A 105 -24.26 1.90 9.50
C ILE A 105 -25.45 1.14 8.88
N ALA A 106 -26.25 0.42 9.69
CA ALA A 106 -27.45 -0.27 9.23
C ALA A 106 -28.49 0.69 8.65
N ASP A 107 -28.73 1.83 9.32
CA ASP A 107 -29.65 2.86 8.84
C ASP A 107 -29.21 3.45 7.50
N LEU A 108 -27.94 3.79 7.37
CA LEU A 108 -27.37 4.34 6.14
C LEU A 108 -27.44 3.33 4.98
N LEU A 109 -27.16 2.04 5.27
CA LEU A 109 -27.27 0.97 4.28
C LEU A 109 -28.71 0.83 3.80
N ALA A 110 -29.67 0.75 4.72
CA ALA A 110 -31.09 0.61 4.41
C ALA A 110 -31.62 1.70 3.50
N LEU A 111 -31.06 2.91 3.58
CA LEU A 111 -31.45 4.07 2.77
C LEU A 111 -30.58 4.26 1.50
N GLY A 112 -29.65 3.33 1.22
CA GLY A 112 -28.75 3.43 0.05
C GLY A 112 -27.76 4.59 0.12
N LEU A 113 -27.48 5.12 1.32
CA LEU A 113 -26.58 6.28 1.50
C LEU A 113 -25.11 5.91 1.62
N ILE A 114 -24.77 4.61 1.68
CA ILE A 114 -23.39 4.14 1.72
C ILE A 114 -22.86 3.95 0.30
N ARG A 115 -21.78 4.65 0.00
CA ARG A 115 -20.99 4.36 -1.21
C ARG A 115 -20.02 3.22 -0.91
N SER A 116 -20.15 2.13 -1.65
CA SER A 116 -19.25 0.98 -1.52
C SER A 116 -17.80 1.36 -1.89
N SER A 117 -16.86 0.96 -1.05
CA SER A 117 -15.44 0.97 -1.39
C SER A 117 -15.12 -0.23 -2.29
N PHE A 118 -14.17 -0.05 -3.19
CA PHE A 118 -13.70 -1.14 -4.04
C PHE A 118 -12.93 -2.19 -3.22
N VAL A 119 -13.48 -3.39 -3.15
CA VAL A 119 -12.84 -4.60 -2.62
C VAL A 119 -12.50 -5.49 -3.82
N PRO A 120 -11.22 -5.64 -4.16
CA PRO A 120 -10.83 -6.47 -5.29
C PRO A 120 -11.02 -7.97 -4.96
N PRO A 121 -11.15 -8.83 -5.97
CA PRO A 121 -11.16 -10.28 -5.78
C PRO A 121 -9.87 -10.79 -5.14
N ALA A 122 -9.93 -11.95 -4.48
CA ALA A 122 -8.82 -12.51 -3.69
C ALA A 122 -7.48 -12.56 -4.45
N PRO A 123 -7.38 -12.98 -5.73
CA PRO A 123 -6.09 -12.97 -6.45
C PRO A 123 -5.47 -11.57 -6.59
N ILE A 124 -6.30 -10.54 -6.72
CA ILE A 124 -5.84 -9.13 -6.76
C ILE A 124 -5.45 -8.65 -5.37
N GLN A 125 -6.13 -9.10 -4.31
CA GLN A 125 -5.73 -8.78 -2.93
C GLN A 125 -4.35 -9.35 -2.61
N ASP A 126 -4.09 -10.62 -2.96
CA ASP A 126 -2.79 -11.28 -2.78
C ASP A 126 -1.68 -10.55 -3.56
N LEU A 127 -1.93 -10.25 -4.83
CA LEU A 127 -0.99 -9.49 -5.67
C LEU A 127 -0.71 -8.10 -5.08
N ARG A 128 -1.73 -7.44 -4.53
CA ARG A 128 -1.60 -6.15 -3.85
C ARG A 128 -0.72 -6.23 -2.61
N ASP A 129 -0.88 -7.26 -1.80
CA ASP A 129 -0.06 -7.46 -0.60
C ASP A 129 1.41 -7.75 -0.98
N LEU A 130 1.65 -8.54 -2.04
CA LEU A 130 2.99 -8.80 -2.58
C LEU A 130 3.68 -7.53 -3.11
N THR A 131 3.01 -6.76 -3.96
CA THR A 131 3.60 -5.54 -4.55
C THR A 131 3.89 -4.48 -3.50
N ARG A 132 3.04 -4.35 -2.49
CA ARG A 132 3.25 -3.44 -1.35
C ARG A 132 4.38 -3.90 -0.46
N THR A 133 4.48 -5.20 -0.17
CA THR A 133 5.60 -5.80 0.58
C THR A 133 6.92 -5.57 -0.14
N ARG A 134 6.99 -5.83 -1.44
CA ARG A 134 8.17 -5.52 -2.26
C ARG A 134 8.63 -4.07 -2.09
N LYS A 135 7.71 -3.12 -2.19
CA LYS A 135 8.02 -1.68 -2.03
C LYS A 135 8.52 -1.35 -0.62
N GLN A 136 7.99 -2.01 0.41
CA GLN A 136 8.46 -1.83 1.78
C GLN A 136 9.89 -2.35 1.96
N LEU A 137 10.20 -3.55 1.48
CA LEU A 137 11.54 -4.14 1.52
C LEU A 137 12.58 -3.26 0.81
N VAL A 138 12.26 -2.74 -0.38
CA VAL A 138 13.14 -1.80 -1.12
C VAL A 138 13.37 -0.51 -0.33
N ARG A 139 12.36 0.01 0.38
CA ARG A 139 12.53 1.18 1.26
C ARG A 139 13.41 0.88 2.47
N GLU A 140 13.33 -0.33 3.02
CA GLU A 140 14.20 -0.77 4.12
C GLU A 140 15.64 -0.89 3.65
N MET A 141 15.90 -1.47 2.47
CA MET A 141 17.23 -1.45 1.85
C MET A 141 17.79 -0.03 1.73
N ALA A 142 17.01 0.90 1.22
CA ALA A 142 17.42 2.30 1.09
C ALA A 142 17.78 2.92 2.45
N ARG A 143 17.05 2.59 3.53
CA ARG A 143 17.37 3.04 4.90
C ARG A 143 18.71 2.47 5.40
N HIS A 144 18.99 1.20 5.13
CA HIS A 144 20.26 0.60 5.48
C HIS A 144 21.42 1.21 4.68
N THR A 145 21.22 1.47 3.39
CA THR A 145 22.17 2.17 2.52
C THR A 145 22.50 3.56 3.08
N GLN A 146 21.49 4.33 3.49
CA GLN A 146 21.70 5.65 4.11
C GLN A 146 22.47 5.58 5.44
N ARG A 147 22.31 4.50 6.21
CA ARG A 147 23.09 4.29 7.45
C ARG A 147 24.56 3.98 7.13
N ILE A 148 24.84 3.19 6.08
CA ILE A 148 26.21 2.99 5.59
C ILE A 148 26.81 4.33 5.18
N GLN A 149 26.10 5.14 4.41
CA GLN A 149 26.57 6.48 4.00
C GLN A 149 26.94 7.36 5.20
N LYS A 150 26.08 7.39 6.24
CA LYS A 150 26.40 8.13 7.49
C LYS A 150 27.63 7.60 8.20
N THR A 151 27.83 6.29 8.21
CA THR A 151 29.03 5.67 8.82
C THR A 151 30.29 6.01 8.03
N LEU A 152 30.20 6.08 6.70
CA LEU A 152 31.29 6.51 5.83
C LEU A 152 31.62 7.99 6.03
N GLU A 153 30.61 8.85 6.17
CA GLU A 153 30.81 10.27 6.46
C GLU A 153 31.51 10.49 7.82
N ASP A 154 31.12 9.73 8.84
CA ASP A 154 31.77 9.75 10.16
C ASP A 154 33.25 9.30 10.08
N ALA A 155 33.56 8.38 9.20
CA ALA A 155 34.93 7.95 8.89
C ALA A 155 35.70 8.91 7.95
N ASN A 156 35.06 9.98 7.47
CA ASN A 156 35.53 10.90 6.43
C ASN A 156 35.86 10.18 5.09
N ILE A 157 35.11 9.13 4.74
CA ILE A 157 35.18 8.45 3.44
C ILE A 157 34.09 9.00 2.53
N LYS A 158 34.47 9.63 1.43
CA LYS A 158 33.55 10.32 0.49
C LYS A 158 33.13 9.43 -0.69
N LEU A 159 32.85 8.15 -0.41
CA LEU A 159 32.51 7.17 -1.46
C LEU A 159 31.30 7.60 -2.30
N THR A 160 30.29 8.25 -1.70
CA THR A 160 29.09 8.73 -2.38
C THR A 160 29.33 9.84 -3.39
N GLU A 161 30.45 10.55 -3.30
CA GLU A 161 30.80 11.61 -4.26
C GLU A 161 31.48 11.07 -5.53
N VAL A 162 32.04 9.84 -5.45
CA VAL A 162 32.85 9.24 -6.50
C VAL A 162 32.20 8.01 -7.15
N VAL A 163 31.16 7.44 -6.53
CA VAL A 163 30.37 6.37 -7.11
C VAL A 163 28.88 6.75 -7.09
N SER A 164 28.16 6.49 -8.17
CA SER A 164 26.72 6.77 -8.26
C SER A 164 25.87 5.87 -7.38
N ASP A 165 26.35 4.63 -7.12
CA ASP A 165 25.69 3.66 -6.26
C ASP A 165 26.73 2.93 -5.41
N ILE A 166 26.66 3.12 -4.08
CA ILE A 166 27.57 2.47 -3.14
C ILE A 166 27.31 0.96 -3.00
N LEU A 167 26.16 0.46 -3.42
CA LEU A 167 25.83 -0.96 -3.47
C LEU A 167 26.10 -1.58 -4.84
N GLY A 168 26.48 -0.78 -5.84
CA GLY A 168 26.92 -1.24 -7.16
C GLY A 168 28.26 -1.98 -7.08
N VAL A 169 28.73 -2.48 -8.21
CA VAL A 169 29.93 -3.35 -8.29
C VAL A 169 31.14 -2.73 -7.59
N SER A 170 31.51 -1.49 -7.94
CA SER A 170 32.66 -0.80 -7.35
C SER A 170 32.46 -0.46 -5.88
N GLY A 171 31.30 0.12 -5.54
CA GLY A 171 30.99 0.52 -4.17
C GLY A 171 30.98 -0.67 -3.22
N ARG A 172 30.34 -1.77 -3.60
CA ARG A 172 30.26 -3.01 -2.80
C ARG A 172 31.66 -3.63 -2.60
N ALA A 173 32.49 -3.67 -3.64
CA ALA A 173 33.87 -4.18 -3.53
C ALA A 173 34.69 -3.36 -2.53
N ILE A 174 34.62 -2.04 -2.60
CA ILE A 174 35.30 -1.12 -1.68
C ILE A 174 34.76 -1.29 -0.24
N LEU A 175 33.44 -1.36 -0.06
CA LEU A 175 32.82 -1.54 1.28
C LEU A 175 33.25 -2.87 1.91
N LEU A 176 33.32 -3.96 1.14
CA LEU A 176 33.77 -5.26 1.64
C LEU A 176 35.26 -5.24 2.02
N ALA A 177 36.12 -4.55 1.25
CA ALA A 177 37.53 -4.39 1.55
C ALA A 177 37.73 -3.55 2.84
N LEU A 178 36.97 -2.46 3.02
CA LEU A 178 36.97 -1.67 4.25
C LEU A 178 36.58 -2.52 5.47
N VAL A 179 35.58 -3.37 5.34
CA VAL A 179 35.13 -4.32 6.38
C VAL A 179 36.24 -5.34 6.67
N ALA A 180 36.92 -5.85 5.64
CA ALA A 180 38.03 -6.79 5.78
C ALA A 180 39.27 -6.17 6.44
N GLY A 181 39.31 -4.84 6.59
CA GLY A 181 40.40 -4.13 7.27
C GLY A 181 41.36 -3.41 6.33
N GLU A 182 41.10 -3.39 5.02
CA GLU A 182 41.90 -2.57 4.11
C GLU A 182 41.69 -1.09 4.41
N THR A 183 42.78 -0.34 4.48
CA THR A 183 42.78 1.10 4.79
C THR A 183 43.64 1.91 3.82
N ASP A 184 44.36 1.24 2.93
CA ASP A 184 45.18 1.90 1.90
C ASP A 184 44.25 2.45 0.78
N PRO A 185 44.16 3.78 0.61
CA PRO A 185 43.30 4.39 -0.38
C PRO A 185 43.65 3.98 -1.82
N GLU A 186 44.91 3.71 -2.11
CA GLU A 186 45.37 3.27 -3.41
C GLU A 186 44.82 1.87 -3.76
N ARG A 187 44.93 0.94 -2.80
CA ARG A 187 44.38 -0.41 -2.93
C ARG A 187 42.86 -0.43 -3.02
N LEU A 188 42.21 0.41 -2.24
CA LEU A 188 40.76 0.57 -2.29
C LEU A 188 40.31 1.11 -3.67
N ALA A 189 41.03 2.09 -4.20
CA ALA A 189 40.75 2.67 -5.53
C ALA A 189 40.91 1.64 -6.67
N ASP A 190 41.88 0.70 -6.54
CA ASP A 190 42.11 -0.35 -7.54
C ASP A 190 40.96 -1.38 -7.61
N LEU A 191 40.08 -1.43 -6.62
CA LEU A 191 38.86 -2.26 -6.64
C LEU A 191 37.74 -1.68 -7.52
N ALA A 192 37.89 -0.45 -7.98
CA ALA A 192 36.89 0.17 -8.83
C ALA A 192 36.80 -0.50 -10.19
N HIS A 193 35.58 -0.80 -10.63
CA HIS A 193 35.36 -1.42 -11.91
C HIS A 193 35.78 -0.47 -13.06
N ARG A 194 36.42 -1.02 -14.13
CA ARG A 194 36.93 -0.28 -15.29
C ARG A 194 35.94 0.67 -16.00
N ARG A 195 34.63 0.49 -15.78
CA ARG A 195 33.58 1.37 -16.34
C ARG A 195 33.30 2.60 -15.48
N LEU A 196 33.88 2.71 -14.29
CA LEU A 196 33.73 3.88 -13.46
C LEU A 196 34.46 5.06 -14.13
N GLN A 197 33.74 6.15 -14.34
CA GLN A 197 34.27 7.33 -15.05
C GLN A 197 35.10 8.26 -14.15
N THR A 198 35.00 8.07 -12.82
CA THR A 198 35.73 8.87 -11.85
C THR A 198 37.25 8.64 -11.96
N PRO A 199 38.06 9.71 -12.11
CA PRO A 199 39.52 9.57 -12.18
C PRO A 199 40.07 8.89 -10.91
N ARG A 200 41.08 8.01 -11.09
CA ARG A 200 41.69 7.27 -9.98
C ARG A 200 42.19 8.17 -8.85
N ALA A 201 42.81 9.31 -9.17
CA ALA A 201 43.30 10.26 -8.16
C ALA A 201 42.16 10.80 -7.27
N GLN A 202 40.98 11.03 -7.86
CA GLN A 202 39.78 11.43 -7.12
C GLN A 202 39.26 10.31 -6.21
N LEU A 203 39.32 9.04 -6.68
CA LEU A 203 38.97 7.89 -5.85
C LEU A 203 39.88 7.75 -4.65
N VAL A 204 41.19 7.86 -4.85
CA VAL A 204 42.20 7.80 -3.78
C VAL A 204 41.95 8.88 -2.73
N GLU A 205 41.72 10.12 -3.17
CA GLU A 205 41.43 11.24 -2.25
C GLU A 205 40.13 11.01 -1.46
N ALA A 206 39.07 10.57 -2.12
CA ALA A 206 37.77 10.30 -1.50
C ALA A 206 37.79 9.11 -0.52
N LEU A 207 38.73 8.18 -0.70
CA LEU A 207 38.87 7.01 0.16
C LEU A 207 39.90 7.20 1.28
N HIS A 208 40.53 8.36 1.37
CA HIS A 208 41.45 8.72 2.44
C HIS A 208 40.69 9.19 3.69
N GLY A 209 40.49 8.28 4.64
CA GLY A 209 39.72 8.56 5.86
C GLY A 209 40.17 7.68 7.04
N ARG A 210 39.50 7.85 8.19
CA ARG A 210 39.80 7.12 9.42
C ARG A 210 38.76 6.02 9.69
N VAL A 211 38.93 4.84 9.14
CA VAL A 211 38.04 3.70 9.37
C VAL A 211 38.47 2.91 10.61
N THR A 212 37.66 2.95 11.67
CA THR A 212 37.86 2.22 12.92
C THR A 212 37.21 0.85 12.92
N ALA A 213 37.51 0.01 13.92
CA ALA A 213 36.82 -1.29 14.10
C ALA A 213 35.31 -1.11 14.28
N HIS A 214 34.86 0.00 14.92
CA HIS A 214 33.43 0.31 15.07
C HIS A 214 32.77 0.60 13.71
N HIS A 215 33.39 1.41 12.84
CA HIS A 215 32.88 1.68 11.49
C HIS A 215 32.76 0.39 10.67
N ARG A 216 33.77 -0.49 10.70
CA ARG A 216 33.74 -1.80 10.03
C ARG A 216 32.58 -2.66 10.50
N PHE A 217 32.38 -2.74 11.82
CA PHE A 217 31.26 -3.48 12.39
C PHE A 217 29.90 -2.93 11.91
N MET A 218 29.72 -1.60 11.94
CA MET A 218 28.47 -0.97 11.50
C MET A 218 28.20 -1.17 10.01
N ILE A 219 29.21 -1.03 9.15
CA ILE A 219 29.08 -1.28 7.72
C ILE A 219 28.71 -2.75 7.47
N GLN A 220 29.43 -3.70 8.09
CA GLN A 220 29.16 -5.12 7.97
C GLN A 220 27.75 -5.48 8.41
N LEU A 221 27.28 -4.94 9.54
CA LEU A 221 25.93 -5.15 10.05
C LEU A 221 24.88 -4.76 8.98
N HIS A 222 25.05 -3.57 8.39
CA HIS A 222 24.08 -3.08 7.40
C HIS A 222 24.19 -3.80 6.06
N LEU A 223 25.38 -4.21 5.62
CA LEU A 223 25.55 -5.04 4.42
C LEU A 223 24.87 -6.41 4.58
N THR A 224 24.98 -7.03 5.75
CA THR A 224 24.27 -8.30 6.04
C THR A 224 22.76 -8.14 5.96
N GLN A 225 22.20 -7.05 6.51
CA GLN A 225 20.77 -6.77 6.41
C GLN A 225 20.33 -6.51 4.95
N ILE A 226 21.14 -5.78 4.19
CA ILE A 226 20.87 -5.53 2.77
C ILE A 226 20.84 -6.83 1.98
N ALA A 227 21.80 -7.75 2.18
CA ALA A 227 21.84 -9.03 1.50
C ALA A 227 20.58 -9.89 1.80
N ALA A 228 20.13 -9.91 3.06
CA ALA A 228 18.89 -10.58 3.43
C ALA A 228 17.66 -9.97 2.75
N LEU A 229 17.59 -8.62 2.70
CA LEU A 229 16.51 -7.91 2.03
C LEU A 229 16.53 -8.11 0.49
N GLU A 230 17.71 -8.18 -0.13
CA GLU A 230 17.86 -8.50 -1.56
C GLU A 230 17.26 -9.88 -1.88
N THR A 231 17.56 -10.88 -1.04
CA THR A 231 16.96 -12.22 -1.17
C THR A 231 15.44 -12.18 -1.03
N ALA A 232 14.94 -11.51 0.01
CA ALA A 232 13.50 -11.38 0.23
C ALA A 232 12.79 -10.64 -0.92
N VAL A 233 13.42 -9.62 -1.51
CA VAL A 233 12.89 -8.93 -2.70
C VAL A 233 12.80 -9.89 -3.88
N ALA A 234 13.86 -10.69 -4.13
CA ALA A 234 13.86 -11.67 -5.22
C ALA A 234 12.75 -12.72 -5.07
N ASP A 235 12.55 -13.24 -3.85
CA ASP A 235 11.49 -14.20 -3.55
C ASP A 235 10.09 -13.61 -3.79
N VAL A 236 9.87 -12.37 -3.34
CA VAL A 236 8.60 -11.67 -3.57
C VAL A 236 8.38 -11.36 -5.05
N GLU A 237 9.42 -11.00 -5.80
CA GLU A 237 9.34 -10.77 -7.25
C GLU A 237 9.00 -12.05 -8.02
N ALA A 238 9.58 -13.18 -7.64
CA ALA A 238 9.21 -14.48 -8.21
C ALA A 238 7.72 -14.79 -7.98
N ARG A 239 7.23 -14.55 -6.76
CA ARG A 239 5.83 -14.77 -6.42
C ARG A 239 4.88 -13.80 -7.14
N ILE A 240 5.28 -12.53 -7.31
CA ILE A 240 4.53 -11.56 -8.12
C ILE A 240 4.41 -12.05 -9.57
N HIS A 241 5.50 -12.56 -10.14
CA HIS A 241 5.51 -13.07 -11.51
C HIS A 241 4.52 -14.23 -11.70
N GLU A 242 4.46 -15.17 -10.75
CA GLU A 242 3.49 -16.26 -10.74
C GLU A 242 2.06 -15.73 -10.62
N ALA A 243 1.80 -14.85 -9.66
CA ALA A 243 0.48 -14.29 -9.40
C ALA A 243 -0.06 -13.43 -10.56
N LEU A 244 0.83 -12.88 -11.39
CA LEU A 244 0.47 -12.13 -12.60
C LEU A 244 0.06 -13.02 -13.78
N ALA A 245 0.21 -14.34 -13.71
CA ALA A 245 -0.08 -15.22 -14.83
C ALA A 245 -1.50 -15.06 -15.44
N PRO A 246 -2.57 -14.91 -14.63
CA PRO A 246 -3.92 -14.64 -15.15
C PRO A 246 -4.07 -13.25 -15.82
N PHE A 247 -3.24 -12.29 -15.43
CA PHE A 247 -3.35 -10.87 -15.81
C PHE A 247 -2.34 -10.45 -16.90
N ARG A 248 -1.69 -11.41 -17.59
CA ARG A 248 -0.64 -11.11 -18.58
C ARG A 248 -1.08 -10.19 -19.69
N ALA A 249 -2.32 -10.32 -20.17
CA ALA A 249 -2.86 -9.46 -21.21
C ALA A 249 -2.92 -7.98 -20.75
N ALA A 250 -3.44 -7.75 -19.55
CA ALA A 250 -3.51 -6.40 -18.97
C ALA A 250 -2.11 -5.82 -18.73
N VAL A 251 -1.17 -6.61 -18.22
CA VAL A 251 0.22 -6.18 -18.01
C VAL A 251 0.88 -5.82 -19.35
N SER A 252 0.74 -6.66 -20.38
CA SER A 252 1.29 -6.39 -21.71
C SER A 252 0.71 -5.12 -22.32
N LEU A 253 -0.60 -4.90 -22.18
CA LEU A 253 -1.26 -3.68 -22.64
C LEU A 253 -0.72 -2.44 -21.91
N LEU A 254 -0.58 -2.48 -20.60
CA LEU A 254 -0.03 -1.37 -19.82
C LEU A 254 1.41 -1.05 -20.22
N MET A 255 2.24 -2.08 -20.50
CA MET A 255 3.64 -1.89 -20.92
C MET A 255 3.79 -1.25 -22.32
N THR A 256 2.73 -1.17 -23.12
CA THR A 256 2.76 -0.39 -24.39
C THR A 256 2.77 1.11 -24.15
N MET A 257 2.41 1.55 -22.93
CA MET A 257 2.41 2.97 -22.58
C MET A 257 3.83 3.44 -22.27
N PRO A 258 4.31 4.55 -22.85
CA PRO A 258 5.63 5.10 -22.54
C PRO A 258 5.85 5.30 -21.04
N GLY A 259 6.99 4.85 -20.54
CA GLY A 259 7.38 4.98 -19.13
C GLY A 259 6.81 3.89 -18.21
N VAL A 260 5.90 3.03 -18.67
CA VAL A 260 5.35 1.94 -17.85
C VAL A 260 6.28 0.72 -17.91
N SER A 261 7.02 0.49 -16.85
CA SER A 261 7.83 -0.73 -16.66
C SER A 261 6.95 -1.92 -16.22
N ALA A 262 7.49 -3.14 -16.31
CA ALA A 262 6.82 -4.34 -15.81
C ALA A 262 6.42 -4.21 -14.33
N THR A 263 7.28 -3.63 -13.49
CA THR A 263 6.97 -3.36 -12.07
C THR A 263 5.83 -2.36 -11.92
N ALA A 264 5.81 -1.29 -12.72
CA ALA A 264 4.72 -0.30 -12.69
C ALA A 264 3.40 -0.93 -13.14
N ALA A 265 3.40 -1.73 -14.21
CA ALA A 265 2.23 -2.46 -14.68
C ALA A 265 1.70 -3.43 -13.61
N ALA A 266 2.59 -4.18 -12.94
CA ALA A 266 2.22 -5.07 -11.84
C ALA A 266 1.53 -4.32 -10.69
N VAL A 267 2.05 -3.16 -10.29
CA VAL A 267 1.44 -2.32 -9.24
C VAL A 267 0.08 -1.78 -9.69
N ILE A 268 -0.07 -1.35 -10.94
CA ILE A 268 -1.33 -0.85 -11.47
C ILE A 268 -2.38 -1.98 -11.42
N VAL A 269 -2.08 -3.16 -11.96
CA VAL A 269 -3.00 -4.32 -11.93
C VAL A 269 -3.34 -4.71 -10.49
N ALA A 270 -2.36 -4.74 -9.59
CA ALA A 270 -2.57 -5.04 -8.17
C ALA A 270 -3.53 -4.05 -7.48
N GLU A 271 -3.49 -2.78 -7.86
CA GLU A 271 -4.30 -1.76 -7.20
C GLU A 271 -5.71 -1.60 -7.79
N ILE A 272 -5.89 -1.81 -9.09
CA ILE A 272 -7.19 -1.57 -9.76
C ILE A 272 -7.82 -2.82 -10.36
N GLY A 273 -7.10 -3.95 -10.46
CA GLY A 273 -7.54 -5.13 -11.19
C GLY A 273 -7.43 -4.96 -12.70
N ASP A 274 -8.01 -5.87 -13.43
CA ASP A 274 -8.16 -5.87 -14.90
C ASP A 274 -9.60 -5.59 -15.37
N ASP A 275 -10.58 -5.70 -14.46
CA ASP A 275 -11.97 -5.33 -14.72
C ASP A 275 -12.22 -3.84 -14.49
N MET A 276 -12.32 -3.10 -15.58
CA MET A 276 -12.57 -1.64 -15.54
C MET A 276 -14.05 -1.27 -15.35
N SER A 277 -14.98 -2.23 -15.24
CA SER A 277 -16.39 -1.94 -14.92
C SER A 277 -16.54 -1.19 -13.58
N THR A 278 -15.62 -1.44 -12.65
CA THR A 278 -15.53 -0.75 -11.35
C THR A 278 -15.29 0.77 -11.49
N PHE A 279 -14.68 1.22 -12.60
CA PHE A 279 -14.36 2.62 -12.88
C PHE A 279 -15.03 3.06 -14.19
N PRO A 280 -16.32 3.47 -14.17
CA PRO A 280 -17.09 3.78 -15.37
C PRO A 280 -16.46 4.85 -16.29
N THR A 281 -15.62 5.72 -15.73
CA THR A 281 -14.85 6.73 -16.50
C THR A 281 -13.45 6.89 -15.93
N ALA A 282 -12.52 7.42 -16.73
CA ALA A 282 -11.19 7.79 -16.27
C ALA A 282 -11.22 8.75 -15.06
N GLY A 283 -12.20 9.65 -14.99
CA GLY A 283 -12.39 10.56 -13.85
C GLY A 283 -12.68 9.83 -12.53
N HIS A 284 -13.41 8.70 -12.56
CA HIS A 284 -13.63 7.88 -11.38
C HIS A 284 -12.32 7.27 -10.87
N LEU A 285 -11.51 6.71 -11.75
CA LEU A 285 -10.20 6.15 -11.42
C LEU A 285 -9.24 7.22 -10.87
N VAL A 286 -9.15 8.38 -11.51
CA VAL A 286 -8.30 9.51 -11.08
C VAL A 286 -8.73 10.03 -9.71
N SER A 287 -10.06 10.11 -9.45
CA SER A 287 -10.62 10.49 -8.16
C SER A 287 -10.31 9.45 -7.08
N TRP A 288 -10.48 8.16 -7.39
CA TRP A 288 -10.19 7.06 -6.47
C TRP A 288 -8.69 6.99 -6.13
N ALA A 289 -7.82 7.19 -7.10
CA ALA A 289 -6.37 7.27 -6.92
C ALA A 289 -5.93 8.49 -6.08
N GLY A 290 -6.83 9.46 -5.84
CA GLY A 290 -6.52 10.68 -5.09
C GLY A 290 -5.64 11.67 -5.87
N LEU A 291 -5.70 11.64 -7.20
CA LEU A 291 -4.97 12.57 -8.06
C LEU A 291 -5.73 13.87 -8.31
N CYS A 292 -7.05 13.88 -8.09
CA CYS A 292 -7.86 15.10 -8.20
C CYS A 292 -7.55 16.07 -7.05
N PRO A 293 -7.45 17.39 -7.34
CA PRO A 293 -7.43 18.41 -6.31
C PRO A 293 -8.71 18.39 -5.46
N ARG A 294 -8.62 18.80 -4.21
CA ARG A 294 -9.81 19.05 -3.40
C ARG A 294 -10.54 20.29 -3.93
N LEU A 295 -11.84 20.13 -4.14
CA LEU A 295 -12.74 21.28 -4.23
C LEU A 295 -13.16 21.62 -2.79
N ASP A 296 -12.31 22.34 -2.07
CA ASP A 296 -12.55 22.73 -0.69
C ASP A 296 -12.77 24.25 -0.70
N GLU A 297 -14.01 24.62 -0.99
CA GLU A 297 -14.47 26.01 -1.07
C GLU A 297 -15.64 26.22 -0.11
N SER A 298 -15.61 27.31 0.64
CA SER A 298 -16.70 27.71 1.53
C SER A 298 -16.86 29.21 1.44
N ALA A 299 -18.06 29.68 1.13
CA ALA A 299 -18.42 31.10 0.98
C ALA A 299 -17.49 31.86 0.01
N GLY A 300 -17.18 31.25 -1.17
CA GLY A 300 -16.32 31.84 -2.20
C GLY A 300 -14.82 31.84 -1.85
N LYS A 301 -14.44 31.30 -0.68
CA LYS A 301 -13.01 31.18 -0.30
C LYS A 301 -12.50 29.76 -0.46
N ARG A 302 -11.49 29.59 -1.33
CA ARG A 302 -10.79 28.33 -1.57
C ARG A 302 -9.87 28.02 -0.38
N ARG A 303 -10.12 26.93 0.34
CA ARG A 303 -9.36 26.53 1.54
C ARG A 303 -8.12 25.72 1.21
N SER A 304 -8.16 24.85 0.22
CA SER A 304 -7.03 23.99 -0.13
C SER A 304 -7.10 23.51 -1.58
N THR A 305 -5.95 23.47 -2.24
CA THR A 305 -5.76 22.84 -3.56
C THR A 305 -5.04 21.48 -3.46
N ARG A 306 -4.76 21.00 -2.23
CA ARG A 306 -4.07 19.73 -2.03
C ARG A 306 -4.89 18.57 -2.60
N THR A 307 -4.22 17.59 -3.16
CA THR A 307 -4.86 16.35 -3.60
C THR A 307 -5.43 15.59 -2.38
N ARG A 308 -6.51 14.82 -2.62
CA ARG A 308 -7.12 13.98 -1.57
C ARG A 308 -6.19 12.83 -1.18
N SER A 309 -6.40 12.31 0.03
CA SER A 309 -5.90 10.98 0.38
C SER A 309 -6.62 10.00 -0.53
N GLY A 310 -5.88 9.19 -1.28
CA GLY A 310 -6.39 8.16 -2.16
C GLY A 310 -5.56 6.90 -1.98
N ALA A 311 -5.51 6.04 -3.00
CA ALA A 311 -4.65 4.86 -3.01
C ALA A 311 -3.16 5.27 -3.12
N PRO A 312 -2.41 5.38 -2.01
CA PRO A 312 -1.07 6.00 -2.02
C PRO A 312 -0.06 5.20 -2.85
N TRP A 313 -0.30 3.92 -3.01
CA TRP A 313 0.53 3.02 -3.79
C TRP A 313 0.39 3.29 -5.28
N LEU A 314 -0.85 3.34 -5.79
CA LEU A 314 -1.14 3.68 -7.18
C LEU A 314 -0.74 5.13 -7.48
N LYS A 315 -1.12 6.07 -6.61
CA LYS A 315 -0.78 7.49 -6.77
C LYS A 315 0.72 7.71 -6.96
N THR A 316 1.56 7.07 -6.14
CA THR A 316 3.02 7.21 -6.27
C THR A 316 3.51 6.66 -7.60
N THR A 317 2.99 5.52 -8.04
CA THR A 317 3.37 4.91 -9.32
C THR A 317 2.99 5.79 -10.50
N LEU A 318 1.76 6.31 -10.53
CA LEU A 318 1.29 7.21 -11.59
C LEU A 318 2.03 8.55 -11.60
N CYS A 319 2.38 9.12 -10.43
CA CYS A 319 3.20 10.33 -10.36
C CYS A 319 4.59 10.13 -10.98
N LEU A 320 5.22 8.97 -10.73
CA LEU A 320 6.53 8.64 -11.32
C LEU A 320 6.45 8.53 -12.85
N LEU A 321 5.37 7.95 -13.38
CA LEU A 321 5.15 7.86 -14.83
C LEU A 321 5.01 9.25 -15.48
N TYR A 322 4.30 10.17 -14.82
CA TYR A 322 4.13 11.53 -15.32
C TYR A 322 5.43 12.35 -15.33
N THR A 323 6.34 12.08 -14.41
CA THR A 323 7.64 12.78 -14.30
C THR A 323 8.75 12.15 -15.13
N SER A 324 8.50 11.00 -15.76
CA SER A 324 9.46 10.39 -16.69
C SER A 324 9.53 11.21 -17.99
N PRO A 325 10.74 11.41 -18.59
CA PRO A 325 10.86 12.12 -19.85
C PRO A 325 9.95 11.49 -20.92
N SER A 326 9.14 12.31 -21.56
CA SER A 326 8.30 11.88 -22.68
C SER A 326 9.18 11.65 -23.91
N PRO A 327 8.86 10.65 -24.79
CA PRO A 327 9.51 10.55 -26.10
C PRO A 327 9.38 11.81 -26.97
N ARG A 328 8.52 12.77 -26.57
CA ARG A 328 8.39 14.08 -27.24
C ARG A 328 9.37 15.13 -26.71
N ASP A 329 10.08 14.83 -25.62
CA ASP A 329 11.05 15.72 -24.98
C ASP A 329 12.50 15.38 -25.36
N SER A 330 12.69 14.43 -26.28
CA SER A 330 13.98 13.99 -26.87
C SER A 330 14.15 14.45 -28.31
#